data_88d56dff271ab9122e271b67403ea911
#
_entry.id   88d56dff271ab9122e271b67403ea911
#
_cell.length_a   1.000
_cell.length_b   1.000
_cell.length_c   1.000
_cell.angle_alpha   90.00
_cell.angle_beta   90.00
_cell.angle_gamma   90.00
#
_symmetry.space_group_name_H-M   'P 1'
#
loop_
_entity.id
_entity.type
_entity.pdbx_description
1 polymer ?
#
loop_
_entity_poly.entity_id
_entity_poly.type
_entity_poly.pdbx_seq_one_letter_code
_entity_poly.pdbx_strand_id
1 'polypeptide(L)'
;ERCEEIQRRLQEGMGTLLADPKALEAFRFANRSMAMQRVRSIYALKRRRNETVDVSTLDVPKNRSWRPFQLAFLLLSIPSLADPTHADRTKPVEAFADLLWFPTGGGKTEAYLGVAAFAMAMRRLKNDLGGFDASRGLAVIMRYTLRLLTLQQFQRATTLLCAMEVIRRADDKTWGKEPFTLGLWVGNRVTPGTTDASHQAVEAIRNNDRNKAGIASPAQLTSCPWCGSDVSGGRDIEVDRIVGRTLIHCGDKLGSCDFSKAKSTGQPHPGLPVKVVDEEIYHRPPTMMIATVDKFAMMAWRPEVRNLFGRVEQECGRHGLLWPSHDCGTGHRARGAYPVASVKPVREIRPPDLIIQDEFHLISGPLGTMVGLYETAVDELSSWALGDKKVRPKVVASTATVRRADDQVRNVFMRRISVFPPSGLDVEDNFFSVQRPILEKPGRRYMGICAPGSSRPAVLIRTYTAFLTAAQALFDRFGPVADPYMTLVGYFNSLRELGGMKRLAEDDVQMRSFRVGMSLVDRPGLAQRRVDEISELTSRVSSQDIPRYLDQLEVPFEGAF
;
A
#
# COMPACT_ATOMS: atom_id res chain seq x y z
N GLU A 1 5.15 -34.34 -2.87
CA GLU A 1 4.88 -33.71 -4.17
C GLU A 1 4.87 -32.17 -4.06
N ARG A 2 3.93 -31.52 -3.32
CA ARG A 2 3.89 -30.03 -3.21
C ARG A 2 5.13 -29.45 -2.53
N CYS A 3 5.59 -30.05 -1.45
CA CYS A 3 6.80 -29.63 -0.74
C CYS A 3 8.04 -29.80 -1.63
N GLU A 4 8.14 -30.88 -2.38
CA GLU A 4 9.24 -31.15 -3.31
C GLU A 4 9.25 -30.12 -4.47
N GLU A 5 8.07 -29.76 -4.97
CA GLU A 5 7.95 -28.71 -5.98
C GLU A 5 8.44 -27.35 -5.45
N ILE A 6 8.04 -26.97 -4.24
CA ILE A 6 8.51 -25.73 -3.61
C ILE A 6 10.02 -25.78 -3.37
N GLN A 7 10.55 -26.91 -2.89
CA GLN A 7 11.98 -27.11 -2.71
C GLN A 7 12.75 -26.93 -4.04
N ARG A 8 12.29 -27.57 -5.10
CA ARG A 8 12.88 -27.44 -6.43
C ARG A 8 12.89 -25.99 -6.92
N ARG A 9 11.76 -25.27 -6.77
CA ARG A 9 11.63 -23.85 -7.15
C ARG A 9 12.53 -22.94 -6.28
N LEU A 10 12.73 -23.25 -5.01
CA LEU A 10 13.68 -22.53 -4.15
C LEU A 10 15.11 -22.73 -4.62
N GLN A 11 15.48 -23.98 -4.97
CA GLN A 11 16.79 -24.31 -5.54
C GLN A 11 17.01 -23.60 -6.88
N GLU A 12 16.01 -23.54 -7.73
CA GLU A 12 16.04 -22.79 -8.98
C GLU A 12 16.27 -21.28 -8.74
N GLY A 13 15.59 -20.70 -7.75
CA GLY A 13 15.80 -19.31 -7.33
C GLY A 13 17.23 -19.02 -6.88
N MET A 14 17.80 -19.91 -6.05
CA MET A 14 19.21 -19.83 -5.64
C MET A 14 20.15 -20.00 -6.83
N GLY A 15 19.88 -20.98 -7.70
CA GLY A 15 20.65 -21.22 -8.91
C GLY A 15 20.67 -20.02 -9.85
N THR A 16 19.52 -19.35 -10.01
CA THR A 16 19.41 -18.11 -10.81
C THR A 16 20.30 -17.00 -10.24
N LEU A 17 20.33 -16.81 -8.92
CA LEU A 17 21.21 -15.82 -8.29
C LEU A 17 22.70 -16.12 -8.49
N LEU A 18 23.06 -17.38 -8.53
CA LEU A 18 24.47 -17.79 -8.75
C LEU A 18 24.87 -17.66 -10.24
N ALA A 19 23.94 -17.89 -11.15
CA ALA A 19 24.20 -17.90 -12.59
C ALA A 19 24.08 -16.51 -13.28
N ASP A 20 23.20 -15.62 -12.76
CA ASP A 20 22.96 -14.30 -13.34
C ASP A 20 23.46 -13.18 -12.41
N PRO A 21 24.61 -12.53 -12.71
CA PRO A 21 25.14 -11.42 -11.90
C PRO A 21 24.16 -10.24 -11.75
N LYS A 22 23.32 -9.99 -12.79
CA LYS A 22 22.29 -8.93 -12.70
C LYS A 22 21.18 -9.31 -11.73
N ALA A 23 20.79 -10.59 -11.69
CA ALA A 23 19.84 -11.07 -10.70
C ALA A 23 20.39 -10.96 -9.27
N LEU A 24 21.66 -11.30 -9.07
CA LEU A 24 22.31 -11.14 -7.77
C LEU A 24 22.41 -9.68 -7.35
N GLU A 25 22.73 -8.77 -8.25
CA GLU A 25 22.78 -7.33 -7.96
C GLU A 25 21.39 -6.76 -7.65
N ALA A 26 20.36 -7.15 -8.41
CA ALA A 26 18.96 -6.80 -8.12
C ALA A 26 18.50 -7.33 -6.75
N PHE A 27 18.92 -8.54 -6.39
CA PHE A 27 18.62 -9.13 -5.09
C PHE A 27 19.29 -8.37 -3.94
N ARG A 28 20.56 -7.98 -4.10
CA ARG A 28 21.27 -7.14 -3.13
C ARG A 28 20.62 -5.78 -2.97
N PHE A 29 20.25 -5.15 -4.08
CA PHE A 29 19.52 -3.88 -4.08
C PHE A 29 18.18 -3.99 -3.33
N ALA A 30 17.38 -5.02 -3.62
CA ALA A 30 16.11 -5.26 -2.96
C ALA A 30 16.28 -5.46 -1.45
N ASN A 31 17.28 -6.24 -1.02
CA ASN A 31 17.57 -6.45 0.40
C ASN A 31 17.99 -5.14 1.10
N ARG A 32 18.88 -4.35 0.50
CA ARG A 32 19.28 -3.04 1.04
C ARG A 32 18.09 -2.09 1.15
N SER A 33 17.26 -2.03 0.11
CA SER A 33 16.07 -1.19 0.09
C SER A 33 15.07 -1.58 1.18
N MET A 34 14.81 -2.86 1.36
CA MET A 34 13.89 -3.38 2.39
C MET A 34 14.45 -3.19 3.81
N ALA A 35 15.75 -3.37 4.01
CA ALA A 35 16.39 -3.10 5.31
C ALA A 35 16.23 -1.60 5.68
N MET A 36 16.55 -0.70 4.75
CA MET A 36 16.38 0.74 4.96
C MET A 36 14.91 1.12 5.17
N GLN A 37 14.00 0.56 4.37
CA GLN A 37 12.55 0.76 4.50
C GLN A 37 12.09 0.39 5.91
N ARG A 38 12.51 -0.75 6.44
CA ARG A 38 12.09 -1.22 7.76
C ARG A 38 12.61 -0.31 8.88
N VAL A 39 13.89 0.02 8.87
CA VAL A 39 14.53 0.91 9.85
C VAL A 39 13.87 2.29 9.82
N ARG A 40 13.66 2.85 8.63
CA ARG A 40 13.04 4.18 8.46
C ARG A 40 11.57 4.19 8.84
N SER A 41 10.82 3.12 8.60
CA SER A 41 9.42 3.01 9.06
C SER A 41 9.33 3.03 10.60
N ILE A 42 10.23 2.34 11.29
CA ILE A 42 10.30 2.37 12.75
C ILE A 42 10.70 3.77 13.25
N TYR A 43 11.70 4.37 12.63
CA TYR A 43 12.15 5.73 12.94
C TYR A 43 11.02 6.74 12.78
N ALA A 44 10.34 6.74 11.64
CA ALA A 44 9.24 7.66 11.37
C ALA A 44 8.09 7.49 12.38
N LEU A 45 7.75 6.24 12.75
CA LEU A 45 6.74 5.96 13.77
C LEU A 45 7.12 6.55 15.13
N LYS A 46 8.36 6.34 15.59
CA LYS A 46 8.85 6.89 16.87
C LYS A 46 8.86 8.42 16.88
N ARG A 47 9.30 9.02 15.79
CA ARG A 47 9.30 10.50 15.62
C ARG A 47 7.87 11.08 15.67
N ARG A 48 6.89 10.42 15.06
CA ARG A 48 5.48 10.84 15.16
C ARG A 48 4.94 10.78 16.60
N ARG A 49 5.48 9.87 17.40
CA ARG A 49 5.17 9.76 18.84
C ARG A 49 6.00 10.71 19.71
N ASN A 50 6.70 11.69 19.09
CA ASN A 50 7.61 12.63 19.77
C ASN A 50 8.76 11.98 20.54
N GLU A 51 9.10 10.71 20.21
CA GLU A 51 10.28 10.06 20.77
C GLU A 51 11.55 10.59 20.10
N THR A 52 12.52 10.98 20.93
CA THR A 52 13.86 11.32 20.43
C THR A 52 14.67 10.05 20.22
N VAL A 53 14.98 9.74 18.97
CA VAL A 53 15.69 8.53 18.57
C VAL A 53 16.62 8.82 17.41
N ASP A 54 17.79 8.17 17.39
CA ASP A 54 18.69 8.19 16.24
C ASP A 54 18.46 6.97 15.35
N VAL A 55 18.55 7.16 14.04
CA VAL A 55 18.36 6.08 13.04
C VAL A 55 19.37 4.96 13.24
N SER A 56 20.63 5.31 13.62
CA SER A 56 21.71 4.34 13.83
C SER A 56 21.39 3.35 14.95
N THR A 57 20.67 3.78 15.99
CA THR A 57 20.27 2.90 17.11
C THR A 57 19.18 1.90 16.71
N LEU A 58 18.47 2.17 15.62
CA LEU A 58 17.42 1.31 15.07
C LEU A 58 17.95 0.34 14.00
N ASP A 59 19.15 0.61 13.45
CA ASP A 59 19.78 -0.24 12.42
C ASP A 59 20.47 -1.46 13.04
N VAL A 60 19.66 -2.31 13.64
CA VAL A 60 20.09 -3.56 14.27
C VAL A 60 19.51 -4.78 13.54
N PRO A 61 20.19 -5.96 13.56
CA PRO A 61 19.74 -7.15 12.84
C PRO A 61 18.27 -7.51 13.09
N LYS A 62 17.80 -7.40 14.33
CA LYS A 62 16.39 -7.66 14.71
C LYS A 62 15.38 -6.83 13.90
N ASN A 63 15.73 -5.61 13.55
CA ASN A 63 14.83 -4.68 12.83
C ASN A 63 14.91 -4.81 11.31
N ARG A 64 15.90 -5.51 10.74
CA ARG A 64 16.14 -5.62 9.30
C ARG A 64 16.32 -7.05 8.78
N SER A 65 15.89 -8.04 9.57
CA SER A 65 15.93 -9.45 9.18
C SER A 65 14.63 -9.89 8.50
N TRP A 66 14.76 -10.70 7.46
CA TRP A 66 13.64 -11.41 6.88
C TRP A 66 13.11 -12.50 7.81
N ARG A 67 11.81 -12.69 7.82
CA ARG A 67 11.23 -13.95 8.30
C ARG A 67 11.47 -15.03 7.24
N PRO A 68 11.68 -16.31 7.64
CA PRO A 68 12.01 -17.39 6.68
C PRO A 68 11.05 -17.46 5.49
N PHE A 69 9.73 -17.35 5.73
CA PHE A 69 8.74 -17.41 4.65
C PHE A 69 8.83 -16.23 3.68
N GLN A 70 9.21 -15.03 4.14
CA GLN A 70 9.35 -13.84 3.30
C GLN A 70 10.51 -14.01 2.32
N LEU A 71 11.66 -14.46 2.83
CA LEU A 71 12.84 -14.73 1.99
C LEU A 71 12.57 -15.87 1.01
N ALA A 72 11.93 -16.95 1.46
CA ALA A 72 11.57 -18.07 0.61
C ALA A 72 10.62 -17.64 -0.51
N PHE A 73 9.60 -16.82 -0.20
CA PHE A 73 8.68 -16.31 -1.20
C PHE A 73 9.37 -15.40 -2.24
N LEU A 74 10.33 -14.59 -1.81
CA LEU A 74 11.16 -13.81 -2.73
C LEU A 74 11.97 -14.73 -3.66
N LEU A 75 12.63 -15.76 -3.11
CA LEU A 75 13.41 -16.73 -3.90
C LEU A 75 12.56 -17.47 -4.94
N LEU A 76 11.34 -17.87 -4.60
CA LEU A 76 10.39 -18.50 -5.54
C LEU A 76 10.06 -17.61 -6.75
N SER A 77 10.07 -16.29 -6.56
CA SER A 77 9.71 -15.33 -7.59
C SER A 77 10.87 -14.91 -8.50
N ILE A 78 12.12 -15.15 -8.07
CA ILE A 78 13.34 -14.71 -8.77
C ILE A 78 13.46 -15.27 -10.20
N PRO A 79 13.32 -16.58 -10.47
CA PRO A 79 13.55 -17.11 -11.81
C PRO A 79 12.68 -16.43 -12.87
N SER A 80 11.39 -16.34 -12.62
CA SER A 80 10.42 -15.77 -13.56
C SER A 80 10.52 -14.24 -13.72
N LEU A 81 11.10 -13.52 -12.75
CA LEU A 81 11.35 -12.09 -12.83
C LEU A 81 12.73 -11.78 -13.44
N ALA A 82 13.70 -12.66 -13.26
CA ALA A 82 15.03 -12.52 -13.84
C ALA A 82 15.05 -12.89 -15.33
N ASP A 83 14.31 -13.93 -15.71
CA ASP A 83 14.19 -14.39 -17.11
C ASP A 83 12.75 -14.21 -17.63
N PRO A 84 12.51 -13.23 -18.52
CA PRO A 84 11.21 -13.06 -19.18
C PRO A 84 10.75 -14.27 -20.00
N THR A 85 11.67 -15.16 -20.42
CA THR A 85 11.32 -16.36 -21.19
C THR A 85 10.93 -17.57 -20.33
N HIS A 86 10.96 -17.42 -19.00
CA HIS A 86 10.56 -18.45 -18.05
C HIS A 86 9.12 -18.94 -18.31
N ALA A 87 8.85 -20.22 -18.01
CA ALA A 87 7.55 -20.86 -18.26
C ALA A 87 6.37 -20.11 -17.59
N ASP A 88 6.55 -19.59 -16.37
CA ASP A 88 5.54 -18.79 -15.67
C ASP A 88 5.15 -17.49 -16.40
N ARG A 89 5.91 -17.08 -17.41
CA ARG A 89 5.65 -15.87 -18.18
C ARG A 89 5.27 -16.14 -19.63
N THR A 90 5.61 -17.31 -20.17
CA THR A 90 5.43 -17.62 -21.59
C THR A 90 4.38 -18.69 -21.85
N LYS A 91 4.05 -19.53 -20.88
CA LYS A 91 3.07 -20.60 -21.02
C LYS A 91 1.75 -20.23 -20.33
N PRO A 92 0.71 -19.80 -21.05
CA PRO A 92 -0.48 -19.18 -20.44
C PRO A 92 -1.23 -20.10 -19.47
N VAL A 93 -1.43 -21.38 -19.81
CA VAL A 93 -2.23 -22.31 -18.99
C VAL A 93 -1.41 -23.00 -17.90
N GLU A 94 -0.10 -23.19 -18.14
CA GLU A 94 0.83 -23.86 -17.22
C GLU A 94 1.47 -22.90 -16.21
N ALA A 95 1.49 -21.61 -16.53
CA ALA A 95 2.08 -20.56 -15.68
C ALA A 95 1.45 -20.53 -14.28
N PHE A 96 2.28 -20.40 -13.26
CA PHE A 96 1.82 -20.25 -11.90
C PHE A 96 1.51 -18.80 -11.54
N ALA A 97 0.34 -18.61 -10.90
CA ALA A 97 0.10 -17.50 -10.02
C ALA A 97 0.48 -17.94 -8.58
N ASP A 98 1.46 -17.28 -7.99
CA ASP A 98 1.91 -17.63 -6.63
C ASP A 98 1.01 -16.97 -5.60
N LEU A 99 0.35 -17.79 -4.77
CA LEU A 99 -0.54 -17.35 -3.71
C LEU A 99 0.17 -17.41 -2.37
N LEU A 100 0.50 -16.26 -1.81
CA LEU A 100 1.03 -16.14 -0.46
C LEU A 100 -0.10 -16.27 0.55
N TRP A 101 -0.15 -17.42 1.22
CA TRP A 101 -1.09 -17.70 2.28
C TRP A 101 -0.39 -17.65 3.64
N PHE A 102 -0.70 -16.61 4.41
CA PHE A 102 -0.14 -16.42 5.75
C PHE A 102 -1.13 -15.61 6.60
N PRO A 103 -1.18 -15.81 7.93
CA PRO A 103 -2.10 -15.07 8.79
C PRO A 103 -1.98 -13.54 8.62
N THR A 104 -3.09 -12.84 8.81
CA THR A 104 -3.09 -11.38 8.81
C THR A 104 -2.19 -10.85 9.92
N GLY A 105 -1.40 -9.81 9.64
CA GLY A 105 -0.38 -9.30 10.56
C GLY A 105 0.92 -10.12 10.56
N GLY A 106 1.01 -11.24 9.83
CA GLY A 106 2.20 -12.08 9.73
C GLY A 106 3.37 -11.47 8.93
N GLY A 107 3.16 -10.34 8.23
CA GLY A 107 4.21 -9.69 7.43
C GLY A 107 4.19 -10.09 5.95
N LYS A 108 3.02 -10.41 5.38
CA LYS A 108 2.86 -10.67 3.93
C LYS A 108 3.30 -9.48 3.08
N THR A 109 2.97 -8.26 3.52
CA THR A 109 3.31 -7.02 2.81
C THR A 109 4.79 -6.90 2.52
N GLU A 110 5.63 -7.18 3.51
CA GLU A 110 7.08 -7.11 3.34
C GLU A 110 7.58 -8.13 2.31
N ALA A 111 6.98 -9.34 2.25
CA ALA A 111 7.36 -10.35 1.27
C ALA A 111 7.13 -9.86 -0.17
N TYR A 112 5.92 -9.39 -0.48
CA TYR A 112 5.64 -8.93 -1.86
C TYR A 112 6.23 -7.55 -2.18
N LEU A 113 6.49 -6.69 -1.20
CA LEU A 113 7.30 -5.47 -1.42
C LEU A 113 8.76 -5.83 -1.77
N GLY A 114 9.32 -6.88 -1.16
CA GLY A 114 10.63 -7.41 -1.56
C GLY A 114 10.64 -7.93 -3.00
N VAL A 115 9.59 -8.67 -3.40
CA VAL A 115 9.43 -9.12 -4.80
C VAL A 115 9.30 -7.93 -5.75
N ALA A 116 8.54 -6.89 -5.37
CA ALA A 116 8.40 -5.67 -6.15
C ALA A 116 9.73 -4.92 -6.30
N ALA A 117 10.50 -4.77 -5.22
CA ALA A 117 11.82 -4.15 -5.27
C ALA A 117 12.78 -4.89 -6.20
N PHE A 118 12.78 -6.23 -6.15
CA PHE A 118 13.55 -7.06 -7.07
C PHE A 118 13.13 -6.87 -8.53
N ALA A 119 11.82 -6.89 -8.81
CA ALA A 119 11.29 -6.71 -10.16
C ALA A 119 11.68 -5.34 -10.74
N MET A 120 11.55 -4.27 -9.96
CA MET A 120 11.94 -2.91 -10.36
C MET A 120 13.45 -2.79 -10.61
N ALA A 121 14.28 -3.41 -9.78
CA ALA A 121 15.74 -3.45 -9.95
C ALA A 121 16.13 -4.24 -11.22
N MET A 122 15.57 -5.44 -11.43
CA MET A 122 15.81 -6.26 -12.63
C MET A 122 15.44 -5.50 -13.90
N ARG A 123 14.30 -4.80 -13.88
CA ARG A 123 13.87 -3.98 -15.02
C ARG A 123 14.90 -2.93 -15.40
N ARG A 124 15.54 -2.28 -14.41
CA ARG A 124 16.61 -1.29 -14.66
C ARG A 124 17.88 -1.92 -15.20
N LEU A 125 18.31 -3.06 -14.66
CA LEU A 125 19.52 -3.75 -15.08
C LEU A 125 19.37 -4.42 -16.46
N LYS A 126 18.14 -4.78 -16.87
CA LYS A 126 17.80 -5.33 -18.19
C LYS A 126 16.89 -4.34 -18.95
N ASN A 127 17.36 -3.10 -19.10
CA ASN A 127 16.58 -1.97 -19.59
C ASN A 127 16.37 -1.93 -21.11
N ASP A 128 17.10 -2.72 -21.87
CA ASP A 128 16.98 -2.81 -23.33
C ASP A 128 16.83 -4.29 -23.74
N LEU A 129 15.58 -4.74 -23.83
CA LEU A 129 15.25 -6.10 -24.18
C LEU A 129 14.06 -6.13 -25.14
N GLY A 130 14.19 -6.87 -26.24
CA GLY A 130 13.12 -7.05 -27.23
C GLY A 130 12.68 -5.76 -27.94
N GLY A 131 13.55 -4.74 -28.00
CA GLY A 131 13.25 -3.47 -28.64
C GLY A 131 12.47 -2.48 -27.76
N PHE A 132 12.09 -2.85 -26.54
CA PHE A 132 11.36 -1.99 -25.59
C PHE A 132 12.30 -1.20 -24.69
N ASP A 133 11.90 0.04 -24.37
CA ASP A 133 12.56 0.83 -23.33
C ASP A 133 12.04 0.41 -21.94
N ALA A 134 12.90 -0.09 -21.08
CA ALA A 134 12.57 -0.43 -19.71
C ALA A 134 13.33 0.41 -18.67
N SER A 135 14.02 1.46 -19.10
CA SER A 135 14.64 2.43 -18.19
C SER A 135 13.62 3.20 -17.37
N ARG A 136 12.38 3.25 -17.84
CA ARG A 136 11.25 3.97 -17.24
C ARG A 136 9.94 3.19 -17.38
N GLY A 137 8.84 3.79 -16.97
CA GLY A 137 7.51 3.21 -17.06
C GLY A 137 7.16 2.27 -15.92
N LEU A 138 5.97 1.74 -15.97
CA LEU A 138 5.37 0.93 -14.91
C LEU A 138 5.94 -0.49 -14.92
N ALA A 139 6.61 -0.87 -13.85
CA ALA A 139 7.14 -2.22 -13.64
C ALA A 139 6.18 -3.10 -12.82
N VAL A 140 5.54 -2.52 -11.80
CA VAL A 140 4.74 -3.24 -10.82
C VAL A 140 3.36 -2.61 -10.66
N ILE A 141 2.31 -3.41 -10.84
CA ILE A 141 0.93 -3.06 -10.50
C ILE A 141 0.55 -3.79 -9.22
N MET A 142 0.18 -3.04 -8.18
CA MET A 142 -0.29 -3.58 -6.92
C MET A 142 -1.74 -3.15 -6.69
N ARG A 143 -2.63 -4.13 -6.52
CA ARG A 143 -4.07 -3.90 -6.47
C ARG A 143 -4.66 -4.25 -5.12
N TYR A 144 -5.57 -3.40 -4.66
CA TYR A 144 -6.34 -3.54 -3.44
C TYR A 144 -7.84 -3.44 -3.69
N THR A 145 -8.63 -4.10 -2.86
CA THR A 145 -10.09 -4.03 -2.92
C THR A 145 -10.67 -2.95 -2.00
N LEU A 146 -9.99 -2.62 -0.91
CA LEU A 146 -10.46 -1.71 0.13
C LEU A 146 -9.59 -0.43 0.22
N ARG A 147 -10.25 0.75 0.18
CA ARG A 147 -9.59 2.06 0.23
C ARG A 147 -8.75 2.29 1.49
N LEU A 148 -9.26 1.89 2.66
CA LEU A 148 -8.54 2.08 3.94
C LEU A 148 -7.19 1.38 3.97
N LEU A 149 -7.16 0.13 3.51
CA LEU A 149 -5.92 -0.64 3.41
C LEU A 149 -4.97 -0.04 2.38
N THR A 150 -5.51 0.55 1.31
CA THR A 150 -4.72 1.17 0.24
C THR A 150 -3.83 2.29 0.76
N LEU A 151 -4.33 3.15 1.65
CA LEU A 151 -3.56 4.29 2.20
C LEU A 151 -2.43 3.84 3.13
N GLN A 152 -2.66 2.86 4.00
CA GLN A 152 -1.60 2.30 4.84
C GLN A 152 -0.50 1.63 4.02
N GLN A 153 -0.89 0.90 2.99
CA GLN A 153 0.07 0.27 2.09
C GLN A 153 0.80 1.30 1.22
N PHE A 154 0.14 2.40 0.87
CA PHE A 154 0.76 3.51 0.18
C PHE A 154 1.90 4.13 1.00
N GLN A 155 1.72 4.36 2.30
CA GLN A 155 2.79 4.84 3.18
C GLN A 155 3.98 3.86 3.23
N ARG A 156 3.72 2.55 3.38
CA ARG A 156 4.76 1.52 3.42
C ARG A 156 5.53 1.43 2.10
N ALA A 157 4.82 1.42 0.98
CA ALA A 157 5.44 1.42 -0.33
C ALA A 157 6.20 2.72 -0.60
N THR A 158 5.69 3.88 -0.17
CA THR A 158 6.42 5.15 -0.29
C THR A 158 7.77 5.09 0.45
N THR A 159 7.81 4.51 1.65
CA THR A 159 9.09 4.34 2.37
C THR A 159 10.07 3.46 1.59
N LEU A 160 9.58 2.40 0.93
CA LEU A 160 10.40 1.56 0.06
C LEU A 160 10.96 2.36 -1.13
N LEU A 161 10.10 3.10 -1.84
CA LEU A 161 10.54 3.90 -2.99
C LEU A 161 11.52 5.02 -2.55
N CYS A 162 11.33 5.59 -1.35
CA CYS A 162 12.32 6.51 -0.76
C CYS A 162 13.68 5.82 -0.57
N ALA A 163 13.71 4.61 -0.03
CA ALA A 163 14.96 3.85 0.15
C ALA A 163 15.63 3.55 -1.20
N MET A 164 14.85 3.09 -2.19
CA MET A 164 15.34 2.84 -3.55
C MET A 164 15.92 4.10 -4.20
N GLU A 165 15.27 5.27 -4.03
CA GLU A 165 15.73 6.54 -4.56
C GLU A 165 17.03 7.03 -3.88
N VAL A 166 17.18 6.83 -2.58
CA VAL A 166 18.43 7.16 -1.88
C VAL A 166 19.58 6.32 -2.43
N ILE A 167 19.37 5.01 -2.65
CA ILE A 167 20.39 4.12 -3.24
C ILE A 167 20.68 4.51 -4.69
N ARG A 168 19.63 4.78 -5.51
CA ARG A 168 19.81 5.20 -6.92
C ARG A 168 20.59 6.50 -7.03
N ARG A 169 20.26 7.51 -6.23
CA ARG A 169 20.95 8.81 -6.25
C ARG A 169 22.44 8.70 -5.87
N ALA A 170 22.79 7.69 -5.08
CA ALA A 170 24.18 7.41 -4.72
C ALA A 170 24.95 6.68 -5.84
N ASP A 171 24.25 5.98 -6.75
CA ASP A 171 24.84 5.25 -7.88
C ASP A 171 23.89 5.28 -9.10
N ASP A 172 23.81 6.45 -9.74
CA ASP A 172 22.98 6.66 -10.94
C ASP A 172 23.55 6.01 -12.21
N LYS A 173 24.83 5.61 -12.18
CA LYS A 173 25.46 4.86 -13.28
C LYS A 173 24.86 3.46 -13.40
N THR A 174 24.68 2.78 -12.30
CA THR A 174 24.09 1.43 -12.26
C THR A 174 22.57 1.47 -12.40
N TRP A 175 21.90 2.37 -11.66
CA TRP A 175 20.44 2.37 -11.54
C TRP A 175 19.71 3.32 -12.49
N GLY A 176 20.45 4.08 -13.29
CA GLY A 176 19.91 5.02 -14.26
C GLY A 176 19.47 6.36 -13.65
N LYS A 177 19.21 7.33 -14.53
CA LYS A 177 18.81 8.69 -14.13
C LYS A 177 17.33 8.82 -13.78
N GLU A 178 16.48 7.96 -14.35
CA GLU A 178 15.03 7.99 -14.10
C GLU A 178 14.73 7.59 -12.65
N PRO A 179 13.93 8.40 -11.91
CA PRO A 179 13.63 8.10 -10.51
C PRO A 179 12.74 6.87 -10.36
N PHE A 180 12.90 6.14 -9.25
CA PHE A 180 11.92 5.16 -8.81
C PHE A 180 10.75 5.91 -8.16
N THR A 181 9.55 5.79 -8.70
CA THR A 181 8.37 6.53 -8.21
C THR A 181 7.19 5.60 -7.97
N LEU A 182 6.35 5.99 -7.00
CA LEU A 182 5.11 5.32 -6.65
C LEU A 182 3.91 6.13 -7.13
N GLY A 183 2.98 5.52 -7.84
CA GLY A 183 1.69 6.09 -8.19
C GLY A 183 0.58 5.61 -7.28
N LEU A 184 -0.33 6.51 -6.88
CA LEU A 184 -1.59 6.17 -6.23
C LEU A 184 -2.74 6.40 -7.21
N TRP A 185 -3.24 5.32 -7.79
CA TRP A 185 -4.29 5.36 -8.82
C TRP A 185 -5.61 4.80 -8.28
N VAL A 186 -6.38 5.69 -7.66
CA VAL A 186 -7.63 5.37 -6.96
C VAL A 186 -8.77 6.25 -7.46
N GLY A 187 -9.99 6.00 -6.98
CA GLY A 187 -11.16 6.75 -7.46
C GLY A 187 -11.07 8.27 -7.27
N ASN A 188 -11.61 9.03 -8.22
CA ASN A 188 -11.54 10.51 -8.27
C ASN A 188 -12.22 11.25 -7.10
N ARG A 189 -12.80 10.52 -6.16
CA ARG A 189 -13.25 11.08 -4.86
C ARG A 189 -12.13 11.13 -3.82
N VAL A 190 -10.99 10.49 -4.09
CA VAL A 190 -9.85 10.41 -3.16
C VAL A 190 -8.69 11.27 -3.66
N THR A 191 -8.28 11.05 -4.91
CA THR A 191 -7.15 11.76 -5.55
C THR A 191 -7.63 12.57 -6.75
N PRO A 192 -7.00 13.74 -7.04
CA PRO A 192 -7.38 14.57 -8.18
C PRO A 192 -7.16 13.86 -9.51
N GLY A 193 -8.13 14.01 -10.44
CA GLY A 193 -8.00 13.48 -11.79
C GLY A 193 -7.08 14.32 -12.68
N THR A 194 -7.01 15.64 -12.43
CA THR A 194 -6.24 16.60 -13.24
C THR A 194 -5.35 17.49 -12.38
N THR A 195 -4.35 18.08 -13.01
CA THR A 195 -3.44 19.05 -12.37
C THR A 195 -4.19 20.29 -11.89
N ASP A 196 -5.18 20.75 -12.64
CA ASP A 196 -6.02 21.88 -12.23
C ASP A 196 -6.87 21.56 -10.99
N ALA A 197 -7.44 20.36 -10.91
CA ALA A 197 -8.16 19.91 -9.72
C ALA A 197 -7.21 19.81 -8.51
N SER A 198 -5.99 19.35 -8.72
CA SER A 198 -4.94 19.33 -7.68
C SER A 198 -4.60 20.73 -7.18
N HIS A 199 -4.44 21.69 -8.10
CA HIS A 199 -4.18 23.08 -7.74
C HIS A 199 -5.33 23.68 -6.92
N GLN A 200 -6.58 23.50 -7.37
CA GLN A 200 -7.76 23.98 -6.65
C GLN A 200 -7.86 23.38 -5.24
N ALA A 201 -7.55 22.10 -5.08
CA ALA A 201 -7.56 21.43 -3.77
C ALA A 201 -6.48 21.99 -2.83
N VAL A 202 -5.26 22.23 -3.33
CA VAL A 202 -4.18 22.82 -2.52
C VAL A 202 -4.51 24.26 -2.12
N GLU A 203 -5.06 25.07 -3.02
CA GLU A 203 -5.50 26.44 -2.71
C GLU A 203 -6.65 26.46 -1.69
N ALA A 204 -7.61 25.53 -1.79
CA ALA A 204 -8.66 25.40 -0.79
C ALA A 204 -8.11 25.09 0.61
N ILE A 205 -7.09 24.23 0.71
CA ILE A 205 -6.41 23.93 1.98
C ILE A 205 -5.67 25.17 2.49
N ARG A 206 -4.95 25.90 1.64
CA ARG A 206 -4.22 27.13 2.01
C ARG A 206 -5.13 28.21 2.55
N ASN A 207 -6.31 28.35 1.93
CA ASN A 207 -7.28 29.38 2.29
C ASN A 207 -8.27 28.93 3.39
N ASN A 208 -8.13 27.70 3.90
CA ASN A 208 -9.04 27.09 4.89
C ASN A 208 -10.52 27.15 4.46
N ASP A 209 -10.78 26.93 3.17
CA ASP A 209 -12.11 27.01 2.55
C ASP A 209 -12.96 25.78 2.90
N ARG A 210 -13.82 25.93 3.91
CA ARG A 210 -14.71 24.86 4.40
C ARG A 210 -15.77 24.44 3.38
N ASN A 211 -16.13 25.30 2.42
CA ASN A 211 -17.11 24.96 1.38
C ASN A 211 -16.58 23.94 0.39
N LYS A 212 -15.26 23.78 0.32
CA LYS A 212 -14.56 22.79 -0.50
C LYS A 212 -14.04 21.60 0.30
N ALA A 213 -14.49 21.43 1.54
CA ALA A 213 -14.18 20.24 2.33
C ALA A 213 -14.76 18.99 1.63
N GLY A 214 -13.93 17.94 1.49
CA GLY A 214 -14.32 16.68 0.83
C GLY A 214 -14.02 16.60 -0.68
N ILE A 215 -13.40 17.62 -1.28
CA ILE A 215 -12.86 17.53 -2.63
C ILE A 215 -11.65 16.57 -2.64
N ALA A 216 -11.51 15.79 -3.72
CA ALA A 216 -10.33 14.96 -3.94
C ALA A 216 -9.04 15.79 -3.81
N SER A 217 -8.10 15.31 -3.00
CA SER A 217 -6.91 16.09 -2.62
C SER A 217 -5.61 15.34 -2.91
N PRO A 218 -4.54 16.04 -3.30
CA PRO A 218 -3.21 15.42 -3.38
C PRO A 218 -2.58 15.16 -2.01
N ALA A 219 -3.13 15.69 -0.91
CA ALA A 219 -2.62 15.55 0.45
C ALA A 219 -2.96 14.16 1.04
N GLN A 220 -2.36 13.11 0.46
CA GLN A 220 -2.56 11.72 0.87
C GLN A 220 -1.57 11.26 1.95
N LEU A 221 -0.56 12.06 2.25
CA LEU A 221 0.42 11.83 3.30
C LEU A 221 0.32 12.97 4.33
N THR A 222 0.01 12.65 5.57
CA THR A 222 -0.03 13.59 6.70
C THR A 222 1.32 13.75 7.38
N SER A 223 2.20 12.77 7.17
CA SER A 223 3.57 12.76 7.69
C SER A 223 4.53 12.14 6.67
N CYS A 224 5.77 12.57 6.73
CA CYS A 224 6.82 12.00 5.89
C CYS A 224 7.10 10.54 6.29
N PRO A 225 6.92 9.56 5.38
CA PRO A 225 7.15 8.16 5.71
C PRO A 225 8.63 7.81 5.93
N TRP A 226 9.55 8.72 5.59
CA TRP A 226 10.99 8.56 5.73
C TRP A 226 11.53 9.06 7.07
N CYS A 227 11.03 10.20 7.58
CA CYS A 227 11.55 10.83 8.79
C CYS A 227 10.49 11.14 9.87
N GLY A 228 9.21 10.97 9.58
CA GLY A 228 8.13 11.21 10.53
C GLY A 228 7.69 12.67 10.69
N SER A 229 8.36 13.65 10.04
CA SER A 229 7.95 15.06 10.10
C SER A 229 6.59 15.26 9.44
N ASP A 230 5.77 16.16 10.00
CA ASP A 230 4.45 16.49 9.45
C ASP A 230 4.54 17.01 8.02
N VAL A 231 3.57 16.62 7.20
CA VAL A 231 3.39 17.12 5.82
C VAL A 231 2.08 17.90 5.75
N SER A 232 2.20 19.20 5.52
CA SER A 232 1.04 20.09 5.39
C SER A 232 0.62 20.21 3.93
N GLY A 233 -0.65 19.89 3.64
CA GLY A 233 -1.20 19.96 2.28
C GLY A 233 -1.12 21.35 1.64
N GLY A 234 -1.19 22.42 2.44
CA GLY A 234 -1.09 23.80 1.94
C GLY A 234 0.36 24.29 1.78
N ARG A 235 1.29 23.85 2.64
CA ARG A 235 2.68 24.34 2.67
C ARG A 235 3.63 23.47 1.85
N ASP A 236 3.47 22.15 1.96
CA ASP A 236 4.48 21.20 1.49
C ASP A 236 4.11 20.55 0.14
N ILE A 237 2.97 20.95 -0.44
CA ILE A 237 2.53 20.50 -1.77
C ILE A 237 2.64 21.68 -2.76
N GLU A 238 3.34 21.44 -3.85
CA GLU A 238 3.50 22.36 -4.96
C GLU A 238 2.86 21.80 -6.22
N VAL A 239 2.07 22.62 -6.89
CA VAL A 239 1.42 22.24 -8.15
C VAL A 239 1.95 23.12 -9.27
N ASP A 240 2.63 22.50 -10.21
CA ASP A 240 3.11 23.14 -11.44
C ASP A 240 2.13 22.84 -12.57
N ARG A 241 1.26 23.81 -12.84
CA ARG A 241 0.23 23.71 -13.90
C ARG A 241 0.81 23.78 -15.32
N ILE A 242 2.03 24.32 -15.48
CA ILE A 242 2.67 24.47 -16.79
C ILE A 242 3.28 23.15 -17.24
N VAL A 243 3.84 22.39 -16.29
CA VAL A 243 4.49 21.09 -16.56
C VAL A 243 3.53 19.92 -16.29
N GLY A 244 2.41 20.18 -15.60
CA GLY A 244 1.48 19.13 -15.19
C GLY A 244 2.05 18.23 -14.07
N ARG A 245 2.59 18.84 -13.00
CA ARG A 245 3.20 18.09 -11.87
C ARG A 245 2.67 18.54 -10.52
N THR A 246 2.51 17.59 -9.63
CA THR A 246 2.20 17.83 -8.22
C THR A 246 3.30 17.22 -7.36
N LEU A 247 4.11 18.06 -6.73
CA LEU A 247 5.24 17.67 -5.90
C LEU A 247 4.85 17.71 -4.42
N ILE A 248 5.12 16.63 -3.70
CA ILE A 248 4.89 16.51 -2.26
C ILE A 248 6.26 16.49 -1.58
N HIS A 249 6.53 17.45 -0.72
CA HIS A 249 7.79 17.57 0.00
C HIS A 249 7.65 17.11 1.46
N CYS A 250 8.76 16.71 2.06
CA CYS A 250 8.82 16.51 3.49
C CYS A 250 8.73 17.87 4.22
N GLY A 251 7.95 17.95 5.29
CA GLY A 251 7.77 19.17 6.06
C GLY A 251 8.95 19.53 6.99
N ASP A 252 10.06 18.79 6.93
CA ASP A 252 11.29 19.12 7.66
C ASP A 252 11.90 20.44 7.12
N LYS A 253 11.91 21.48 7.96
CA LYS A 253 12.40 22.82 7.61
C LYS A 253 13.91 22.94 7.71
N LEU A 254 14.59 22.00 8.38
CA LEU A 254 16.03 22.05 8.63
C LEU A 254 16.85 21.36 7.52
N GLY A 255 16.21 20.70 6.56
CA GLY A 255 16.90 20.00 5.49
C GLY A 255 17.62 18.72 5.93
N SER A 256 17.29 18.18 7.10
CA SER A 256 17.85 16.92 7.60
C SER A 256 17.30 15.70 6.84
N CYS A 257 16.08 15.80 6.32
CA CYS A 257 15.45 14.75 5.53
C CYS A 257 15.89 14.80 4.06
N ASP A 258 16.15 13.63 3.46
CA ASP A 258 16.52 13.49 2.05
C ASP A 258 15.45 13.97 1.06
N PHE A 259 14.21 14.18 1.52
CA PHE A 259 13.06 14.59 0.73
C PHE A 259 12.50 15.95 1.14
N SER A 260 13.27 16.71 1.93
CA SER A 260 12.94 18.09 2.30
C SER A 260 13.29 19.06 1.17
N LYS A 261 12.42 20.03 0.93
CA LYS A 261 12.69 21.14 0.04
C LYS A 261 13.90 21.98 0.48
N ALA A 262 14.14 22.09 1.79
CA ALA A 262 15.26 22.81 2.36
C ALA A 262 16.64 22.20 2.05
N LYS A 263 16.68 20.93 1.61
CA LYS A 263 17.92 20.23 1.21
C LYS A 263 18.37 20.58 -0.23
N SER A 264 17.60 21.36 -0.98
CA SER A 264 17.91 21.69 -2.37
C SER A 264 19.12 22.61 -2.48
N THR A 265 20.09 22.23 -3.30
CA THR A 265 21.27 23.02 -3.65
C THR A 265 21.15 23.52 -5.09
N GLY A 266 20.40 24.61 -5.30
CA GLY A 266 20.37 25.33 -6.58
C GLY A 266 19.40 24.80 -7.66
N GLN A 267 18.75 23.66 -7.47
CA GLN A 267 17.64 23.16 -8.31
C GLN A 267 16.44 22.78 -7.45
N PRO A 268 15.19 22.89 -7.97
CA PRO A 268 14.02 22.46 -7.23
C PRO A 268 14.15 21.00 -6.80
N HIS A 269 14.00 20.72 -5.51
CA HIS A 269 14.04 19.36 -4.98
C HIS A 269 12.81 18.58 -5.49
N PRO A 270 12.96 17.35 -6.00
CA PRO A 270 11.84 16.58 -6.56
C PRO A 270 10.82 16.10 -5.53
N GLY A 271 11.05 16.32 -4.22
CA GLY A 271 10.18 15.88 -3.14
C GLY A 271 10.22 14.38 -2.89
N LEU A 272 9.17 13.89 -2.26
CA LEU A 272 8.90 12.45 -2.08
C LEU A 272 8.63 11.82 -3.46
N PRO A 273 9.08 10.58 -3.69
CA PRO A 273 8.94 9.92 -4.99
C PRO A 273 7.52 9.37 -5.22
N VAL A 274 6.51 10.24 -5.11
CA VAL A 274 5.08 9.85 -5.23
C VAL A 274 4.36 10.69 -6.27
N LYS A 275 3.36 10.09 -6.91
CA LYS A 275 2.44 10.72 -7.87
C LYS A 275 1.02 10.35 -7.47
N VAL A 276 0.18 11.35 -7.27
CA VAL A 276 -1.19 11.16 -6.76
C VAL A 276 -2.25 11.83 -7.65
N VAL A 277 -1.86 12.33 -8.81
CA VAL A 277 -2.75 12.93 -9.80
C VAL A 277 -2.79 12.03 -11.03
N ASP A 278 -3.99 11.64 -11.46
CA ASP A 278 -4.15 10.70 -12.59
C ASP A 278 -3.48 11.20 -13.87
N GLU A 279 -3.68 12.46 -14.23
CA GLU A 279 -3.08 13.09 -15.41
C GLU A 279 -1.54 13.01 -15.39
N GLU A 280 -0.90 13.30 -14.24
CA GLU A 280 0.54 13.16 -14.08
C GLU A 280 0.99 11.69 -14.19
N ILE A 281 0.20 10.75 -13.64
CA ILE A 281 0.46 9.30 -13.73
C ILE A 281 0.44 8.83 -15.19
N TYR A 282 -0.46 9.36 -16.03
CA TYR A 282 -0.52 8.99 -17.44
C TYR A 282 0.60 9.63 -18.27
N HIS A 283 0.95 10.86 -18.01
CA HIS A 283 2.07 11.54 -18.69
C HIS A 283 3.44 11.01 -18.28
N ARG A 284 3.58 10.59 -17.02
CA ARG A 284 4.83 10.11 -16.42
C ARG A 284 4.55 8.86 -15.59
N PRO A 285 4.33 7.70 -16.22
CA PRO A 285 4.02 6.48 -15.49
C PRO A 285 5.02 6.23 -14.34
N PRO A 286 4.53 5.89 -13.14
CA PRO A 286 5.38 5.56 -12.02
C PRO A 286 6.06 4.21 -12.22
N THR A 287 7.11 3.91 -11.47
CA THR A 287 7.77 2.60 -11.52
C THR A 287 6.91 1.52 -10.85
N MET A 288 6.21 1.88 -9.79
CA MET A 288 5.23 1.04 -9.09
C MET A 288 3.93 1.82 -8.95
N MET A 289 2.80 1.14 -9.10
CA MET A 289 1.48 1.74 -8.94
C MET A 289 0.66 0.95 -7.93
N ILE A 290 0.10 1.65 -6.96
CA ILE A 290 -0.95 1.13 -6.09
C ILE A 290 -2.30 1.60 -6.62
N ALA A 291 -3.19 0.66 -6.88
CA ALA A 291 -4.48 0.92 -7.48
C ALA A 291 -5.61 0.19 -6.78
N THR A 292 -6.83 0.75 -6.83
CA THR A 292 -8.02 0.02 -6.44
C THR A 292 -8.58 -0.76 -7.63
N VAL A 293 -9.16 -1.93 -7.34
CA VAL A 293 -9.68 -2.85 -8.36
C VAL A 293 -10.73 -2.20 -9.25
N ASP A 294 -11.59 -1.36 -8.67
CA ASP A 294 -12.65 -0.62 -9.39
C ASP A 294 -12.12 0.39 -10.42
N LYS A 295 -10.89 0.89 -10.23
CA LYS A 295 -10.29 1.84 -11.17
C LYS A 295 -10.01 1.21 -12.55
N PHE A 296 -9.70 -0.08 -12.58
CA PHE A 296 -9.46 -0.81 -13.84
C PHE A 296 -10.73 -0.95 -14.69
N ALA A 297 -11.91 -0.96 -14.09
CA ALA A 297 -13.17 -0.98 -14.83
C ALA A 297 -13.35 0.25 -15.73
N MET A 298 -12.65 1.36 -15.47
CA MET A 298 -12.71 2.58 -16.26
C MET A 298 -11.79 2.59 -17.49
N MET A 299 -10.93 1.59 -17.65
CA MET A 299 -9.92 1.55 -18.75
C MET A 299 -10.53 1.68 -20.14
N ALA A 300 -11.70 1.07 -20.36
CA ALA A 300 -12.36 1.08 -21.67
C ALA A 300 -12.75 2.49 -22.17
N TRP A 301 -12.90 3.46 -21.26
CA TRP A 301 -13.29 4.84 -21.56
C TRP A 301 -12.16 5.86 -21.40
N ARG A 302 -10.93 5.39 -21.12
CA ARG A 302 -9.78 6.24 -20.79
C ARG A 302 -8.60 5.89 -21.69
N PRO A 303 -8.47 6.53 -22.87
CA PRO A 303 -7.39 6.22 -23.82
C PRO A 303 -6.00 6.48 -23.26
N GLU A 304 -5.86 7.42 -22.30
CA GLU A 304 -4.61 7.74 -21.60
C GLU A 304 -4.04 6.55 -20.80
N VAL A 305 -4.87 5.59 -20.40
CA VAL A 305 -4.45 4.40 -19.64
C VAL A 305 -3.46 3.53 -20.44
N ARG A 306 -3.48 3.60 -21.78
CA ARG A 306 -2.50 2.88 -22.64
C ARG A 306 -1.05 3.20 -22.25
N ASN A 307 -0.78 4.42 -21.79
CA ASN A 307 0.56 4.85 -21.39
C ASN A 307 1.09 4.08 -20.17
N LEU A 308 0.20 3.60 -19.28
CA LEU A 308 0.59 2.75 -18.14
C LEU A 308 1.13 1.39 -18.59
N PHE A 309 0.68 0.93 -19.75
CA PHE A 309 1.13 -0.33 -20.36
C PHE A 309 2.22 -0.13 -21.42
N GLY A 310 2.80 1.08 -21.47
CA GLY A 310 3.92 1.39 -22.35
C GLY A 310 3.56 1.53 -23.83
N ARG A 311 2.28 1.53 -24.19
CA ARG A 311 1.77 1.72 -25.56
C ARG A 311 1.80 3.20 -25.93
N VAL A 312 2.99 3.70 -26.19
CA VAL A 312 3.31 5.11 -26.40
C VAL A 312 3.96 5.32 -27.77
N GLU A 313 3.75 6.49 -28.36
CA GLU A 313 4.28 6.86 -29.67
C GLU A 313 5.04 8.17 -29.63
N GLN A 314 4.60 9.10 -28.78
CA GLN A 314 5.15 10.46 -28.70
C GLN A 314 5.30 10.93 -27.27
N GLU A 315 6.27 11.83 -27.08
CA GLU A 315 6.52 12.49 -25.81
C GLU A 315 6.73 14.00 -26.04
N CYS A 316 6.04 14.79 -25.23
CA CYS A 316 6.27 16.21 -25.11
C CYS A 316 7.36 16.47 -24.06
N GLY A 317 8.39 17.22 -24.40
CA GLY A 317 9.47 17.58 -23.47
C GLY A 317 9.01 18.36 -22.23
N ARG A 318 7.78 18.90 -22.24
CA ARG A 318 7.17 19.59 -21.11
C ARG A 318 6.23 18.71 -20.29
N HIS A 319 5.30 18.03 -20.94
CA HIS A 319 4.25 17.27 -20.26
C HIS A 319 4.61 15.81 -20.02
N GLY A 320 5.46 15.20 -20.85
CA GLY A 320 5.76 13.77 -20.86
C GLY A 320 5.06 13.02 -21.98
N LEU A 321 4.71 11.75 -21.76
CA LEU A 321 4.09 10.87 -22.74
C LEU A 321 2.71 11.39 -23.17
N LEU A 322 2.42 11.29 -24.46
CA LEU A 322 1.14 11.73 -25.04
C LEU A 322 0.25 10.52 -25.35
N TRP A 323 -1.05 10.79 -25.53
CA TRP A 323 -2.03 9.82 -26.02
C TRP A 323 -2.86 10.48 -27.13
N PRO A 324 -3.57 9.73 -28.00
CA PRO A 324 -4.17 10.26 -29.24
C PRO A 324 -5.09 11.48 -29.09
N SER A 325 -5.78 11.60 -27.94
CA SER A 325 -6.66 12.73 -27.66
C SER A 325 -5.99 13.91 -26.95
N HIS A 326 -4.69 13.82 -26.63
CA HIS A 326 -3.93 14.88 -26.00
C HIS A 326 -2.91 15.46 -26.98
N ASP A 327 -3.22 16.63 -27.53
CA ASP A 327 -2.41 17.28 -28.53
C ASP A 327 -1.59 18.43 -27.93
N CYS A 328 -0.27 18.33 -28.06
CA CYS A 328 0.70 19.40 -27.77
C CYS A 328 1.20 20.09 -29.06
N GLY A 329 0.58 19.81 -30.20
CA GLY A 329 1.06 20.26 -31.51
C GLY A 329 2.50 19.84 -31.77
N THR A 330 3.34 20.76 -32.27
CA THR A 330 4.78 20.51 -32.47
C THR A 330 5.60 20.74 -31.21
N GLY A 331 5.01 21.26 -30.14
CA GLY A 331 5.65 21.58 -28.87
C GLY A 331 5.21 22.91 -28.28
N HIS A 332 6.03 23.44 -27.36
CA HIS A 332 5.73 24.65 -26.59
C HIS A 332 6.86 25.69 -26.67
N ARG A 333 6.48 26.94 -26.80
CA ARG A 333 7.42 28.08 -26.70
C ARG A 333 7.92 28.24 -25.26
N ALA A 334 9.07 28.91 -25.09
CA ALA A 334 9.56 29.25 -23.76
C ALA A 334 8.52 30.07 -22.98
N ARG A 335 8.35 29.78 -21.68
CA ARG A 335 7.43 30.49 -20.80
C ARG A 335 8.03 30.62 -19.39
N GLY A 336 8.45 31.84 -19.01
CA GLY A 336 9.11 32.06 -17.73
C GLY A 336 10.40 31.24 -17.61
N ALA A 337 10.51 30.44 -16.56
CA ALA A 337 11.65 29.55 -16.32
C ALA A 337 11.66 28.27 -17.20
N TYR A 338 10.60 28.04 -17.98
CA TYR A 338 10.49 26.81 -18.79
C TYR A 338 11.04 27.04 -20.19
N PRO A 339 12.03 26.24 -20.64
CA PRO A 339 12.60 26.35 -21.98
C PRO A 339 11.60 25.90 -23.06
N VAL A 340 11.97 26.12 -24.31
CA VAL A 340 11.25 25.53 -25.47
C VAL A 340 11.20 24.01 -25.31
N ALA A 341 10.05 23.43 -25.59
CA ALA A 341 9.85 21.98 -25.55
C ALA A 341 9.25 21.50 -26.88
N SER A 342 9.80 20.45 -27.46
CA SER A 342 9.31 19.81 -28.67
C SER A 342 8.60 18.49 -28.38
N VAL A 343 7.70 18.11 -29.27
CA VAL A 343 7.15 16.76 -29.31
C VAL A 343 8.09 15.88 -30.16
N LYS A 344 8.41 14.70 -29.64
CA LYS A 344 9.33 13.74 -30.29
C LYS A 344 8.71 12.34 -30.30
N PRO A 345 8.97 11.52 -31.31
CA PRO A 345 8.64 10.12 -31.26
C PRO A 345 9.45 9.41 -30.18
N VAL A 346 8.85 8.44 -29.53
CA VAL A 346 9.49 7.61 -28.51
C VAL A 346 9.30 6.13 -28.82
N ARG A 347 10.28 5.33 -28.40
CA ARG A 347 10.19 3.88 -28.44
C ARG A 347 9.14 3.40 -27.44
N GLU A 348 8.42 2.33 -27.76
CA GLU A 348 7.51 1.68 -26.82
C GLU A 348 8.22 1.34 -25.51
N ILE A 349 7.54 1.58 -24.41
CA ILE A 349 8.04 1.25 -23.08
C ILE A 349 7.62 -0.18 -22.76
N ARG A 350 8.52 -0.94 -22.13
CA ARG A 350 8.20 -2.31 -21.72
C ARG A 350 6.99 -2.31 -20.77
N PRO A 351 5.95 -3.14 -21.05
CA PRO A 351 4.80 -3.27 -20.17
C PRO A 351 5.16 -3.76 -18.75
N PRO A 352 4.22 -3.74 -17.79
CA PRO A 352 4.45 -4.21 -16.43
C PRO A 352 4.98 -5.64 -16.34
N ASP A 353 5.96 -5.85 -15.46
CA ASP A 353 6.60 -7.15 -15.25
C ASP A 353 5.91 -7.97 -14.15
N LEU A 354 5.24 -7.30 -13.20
CA LEU A 354 4.66 -7.93 -12.01
C LEU A 354 3.29 -7.34 -11.67
N ILE A 355 2.33 -8.21 -11.44
CA ILE A 355 1.02 -7.88 -10.90
C ILE A 355 0.90 -8.52 -9.52
N ILE A 356 0.60 -7.70 -8.50
CA ILE A 356 0.35 -8.13 -7.12
C ILE A 356 -1.11 -7.86 -6.80
N GLN A 357 -1.85 -8.89 -6.39
CA GLN A 357 -3.23 -8.78 -5.95
C GLN A 357 -3.32 -9.11 -4.46
N ASP A 358 -3.49 -8.09 -3.63
CA ASP A 358 -3.67 -8.30 -2.18
C ASP A 358 -5.14 -8.54 -1.83
N GLU A 359 -5.38 -9.22 -0.69
CA GLU A 359 -6.70 -9.62 -0.20
C GLU A 359 -7.56 -10.29 -1.29
N PHE A 360 -6.96 -11.25 -2.01
CA PHE A 360 -7.57 -11.87 -3.19
C PHE A 360 -8.92 -12.52 -2.91
N HIS A 361 -9.16 -13.00 -1.68
CA HIS A 361 -10.43 -13.58 -1.28
C HIS A 361 -11.63 -12.61 -1.38
N LEU A 362 -11.40 -11.31 -1.40
CA LEU A 362 -12.45 -10.31 -1.59
C LEU A 362 -12.92 -10.20 -3.05
N ILE A 363 -12.14 -10.74 -3.99
CA ILE A 363 -12.52 -10.81 -5.41
C ILE A 363 -13.40 -12.04 -5.63
N SER A 364 -14.66 -11.94 -5.28
CA SER A 364 -15.63 -13.04 -5.36
C SER A 364 -17.01 -12.53 -5.79
N GLY A 365 -17.89 -13.45 -6.20
CA GLY A 365 -19.24 -13.12 -6.66
C GLY A 365 -19.26 -12.15 -7.85
N PRO A 366 -20.19 -11.18 -7.87
CA PRO A 366 -20.29 -10.19 -8.98
C PRO A 366 -19.02 -9.39 -9.22
N LEU A 367 -18.29 -9.02 -8.16
CA LEU A 367 -17.00 -8.34 -8.28
C LEU A 367 -15.98 -9.24 -8.97
N GLY A 368 -15.93 -10.53 -8.63
CA GLY A 368 -15.04 -11.50 -9.27
C GLY A 368 -15.28 -11.62 -10.77
N THR A 369 -16.54 -11.65 -11.21
CA THR A 369 -16.91 -11.68 -12.63
C THR A 369 -16.43 -10.42 -13.36
N MET A 370 -16.65 -9.25 -12.80
CA MET A 370 -16.17 -7.98 -13.36
C MET A 370 -14.65 -7.95 -13.48
N VAL A 371 -13.95 -8.38 -12.42
CA VAL A 371 -12.48 -8.45 -12.41
C VAL A 371 -11.97 -9.39 -13.49
N GLY A 372 -12.54 -10.58 -13.65
CA GLY A 372 -12.14 -11.54 -14.69
C GLY A 372 -12.25 -10.97 -16.11
N LEU A 373 -13.28 -10.15 -16.37
CA LEU A 373 -13.44 -9.52 -17.68
C LEU A 373 -12.31 -8.53 -18.00
N TYR A 374 -12.03 -7.57 -17.12
CA TYR A 374 -10.97 -6.60 -17.41
C TYR A 374 -9.55 -7.18 -17.18
N GLU A 375 -9.42 -8.25 -16.40
CA GLU A 375 -8.12 -8.92 -16.22
C GLU A 375 -7.58 -9.47 -17.54
N THR A 376 -8.45 -9.96 -18.40
CA THR A 376 -8.06 -10.36 -19.77
C THR A 376 -7.43 -9.19 -20.54
N ALA A 377 -8.01 -7.99 -20.43
CA ALA A 377 -7.44 -6.79 -21.04
C ALA A 377 -6.11 -6.36 -20.37
N VAL A 378 -6.02 -6.44 -19.04
CA VAL A 378 -4.78 -6.14 -18.32
C VAL A 378 -3.65 -7.11 -18.71
N ASP A 379 -3.94 -8.39 -18.79
CA ASP A 379 -2.96 -9.40 -19.18
C ASP A 379 -2.48 -9.19 -20.62
N GLU A 380 -3.39 -8.88 -21.55
CA GLU A 380 -3.04 -8.59 -22.95
C GLU A 380 -2.22 -7.31 -23.09
N LEU A 381 -2.64 -6.22 -22.44
CA LEU A 381 -1.92 -4.93 -22.45
C LEU A 381 -0.55 -5.04 -21.77
N SER A 382 -0.40 -5.90 -20.77
CA SER A 382 0.86 -6.18 -20.08
C SER A 382 1.74 -7.20 -20.82
N SER A 383 1.26 -7.76 -21.95
CA SER A 383 2.01 -8.74 -22.73
C SER A 383 2.84 -8.06 -23.83
N TRP A 384 3.99 -8.64 -24.15
CA TRP A 384 4.91 -8.15 -25.19
C TRP A 384 5.65 -9.30 -25.86
N ALA A 385 6.21 -9.06 -27.03
CA ALA A 385 6.93 -10.06 -27.80
C ALA A 385 8.43 -10.02 -27.48
N LEU A 386 9.04 -11.21 -27.30
CA LEU A 386 10.48 -11.39 -27.19
C LEU A 386 10.88 -12.56 -28.12
N GLY A 387 11.34 -12.22 -29.30
CA GLY A 387 11.48 -13.19 -30.39
C GLY A 387 10.12 -13.79 -30.79
N ASP A 388 10.01 -15.08 -30.77
CA ASP A 388 8.79 -15.86 -31.06
C ASP A 388 7.88 -16.05 -29.82
N LYS A 389 8.32 -15.61 -28.64
CA LYS A 389 7.60 -15.82 -27.39
C LYS A 389 6.76 -14.60 -27.00
N LYS A 390 5.52 -14.84 -26.60
CA LYS A 390 4.69 -13.85 -25.92
C LYS A 390 4.99 -13.90 -24.43
N VAL A 391 5.57 -12.82 -23.90
CA VAL A 391 5.90 -12.65 -22.49
C VAL A 391 4.73 -11.97 -21.78
N ARG A 392 4.32 -12.50 -20.63
CA ARG A 392 3.23 -12.02 -19.79
C ARG A 392 3.77 -11.56 -18.42
N PRO A 393 3.06 -10.74 -17.65
CA PRO A 393 3.49 -10.36 -16.31
C PRO A 393 3.49 -11.57 -15.38
N LYS A 394 4.39 -11.60 -14.39
CA LYS A 394 4.27 -12.50 -13.24
C LYS A 394 3.07 -12.07 -12.40
N VAL A 395 2.29 -13.04 -11.91
CA VAL A 395 1.16 -12.78 -11.01
C VAL A 395 1.49 -13.33 -9.62
N VAL A 396 1.31 -12.49 -8.62
CA VAL A 396 1.39 -12.82 -7.20
C VAL A 396 0.07 -12.41 -6.55
N ALA A 397 -0.51 -13.29 -5.77
CA ALA A 397 -1.69 -12.98 -4.97
C ALA A 397 -1.42 -13.19 -3.48
N SER A 398 -2.14 -12.51 -2.62
CA SER A 398 -2.07 -12.65 -1.17
C SER A 398 -3.46 -12.82 -0.59
N THR A 399 -3.62 -13.76 0.36
CA THR A 399 -4.89 -13.99 1.03
C THR A 399 -4.70 -14.56 2.43
N ALA A 400 -5.71 -14.35 3.29
CA ALA A 400 -5.79 -14.99 4.59
C ALA A 400 -6.57 -16.32 4.54
N THR A 401 -7.33 -16.59 3.46
CA THR A 401 -8.17 -17.79 3.30
C THR A 401 -7.91 -18.47 1.96
N VAL A 402 -7.88 -19.80 1.93
CA VAL A 402 -7.50 -20.60 0.74
C VAL A 402 -8.69 -21.41 0.19
N ARG A 403 -9.88 -21.26 0.77
CA ARG A 403 -11.04 -22.06 0.35
C ARG A 403 -11.40 -21.76 -1.11
N ARG A 404 -11.33 -22.77 -1.99
CA ARG A 404 -11.57 -22.69 -3.45
C ARG A 404 -10.68 -21.67 -4.19
N ALA A 405 -9.46 -21.43 -3.71
CA ALA A 405 -8.55 -20.48 -4.33
C ALA A 405 -8.10 -20.95 -5.73
N ASP A 406 -8.07 -22.25 -6.00
CA ASP A 406 -7.71 -22.79 -7.32
C ASP A 406 -8.71 -22.37 -8.40
N ASP A 407 -10.00 -22.59 -8.17
CA ASP A 407 -11.05 -22.15 -9.08
C ASP A 407 -11.02 -20.63 -9.28
N GLN A 408 -10.82 -19.88 -8.20
CA GLN A 408 -10.79 -18.42 -8.22
C GLN A 408 -9.60 -17.87 -9.02
N VAL A 409 -8.40 -18.40 -8.80
CA VAL A 409 -7.19 -18.00 -9.55
C VAL A 409 -7.34 -18.37 -11.02
N ARG A 410 -7.86 -19.56 -11.32
CA ARG A 410 -8.08 -20.01 -12.70
C ARG A 410 -9.07 -19.11 -13.44
N ASN A 411 -10.17 -18.75 -12.78
CA ASN A 411 -11.22 -17.93 -13.40
C ASN A 411 -10.83 -16.47 -13.55
N VAL A 412 -9.98 -15.93 -12.68
CA VAL A 412 -9.55 -14.51 -12.75
C VAL A 412 -8.30 -14.35 -13.61
N PHE A 413 -7.28 -15.18 -13.39
CA PHE A 413 -5.96 -15.00 -14.03
C PHE A 413 -5.67 -15.98 -15.17
N MET A 414 -6.53 -16.99 -15.37
CA MET A 414 -6.30 -18.09 -16.32
C MET A 414 -4.93 -18.75 -16.12
N ARG A 415 -4.55 -19.00 -14.86
CA ARG A 415 -3.28 -19.59 -14.46
C ARG A 415 -3.49 -20.71 -13.44
N ARG A 416 -2.50 -21.57 -13.29
CA ARG A 416 -2.44 -22.53 -12.19
C ARG A 416 -2.09 -21.80 -10.89
N ILE A 417 -2.56 -22.32 -9.77
CA ILE A 417 -2.19 -21.79 -8.44
C ILE A 417 -0.98 -22.54 -7.88
N SER A 418 -0.06 -21.81 -7.27
CA SER A 418 0.96 -22.35 -6.37
C SER A 418 0.78 -21.68 -5.01
N VAL A 419 0.29 -22.43 -4.02
CA VAL A 419 0.06 -21.92 -2.65
C VAL A 419 1.36 -22.02 -1.86
N PHE A 420 1.79 -20.91 -1.31
CA PHE A 420 2.96 -20.84 -0.44
C PHE A 420 2.62 -20.15 0.91
N PRO A 421 3.06 -20.69 2.06
CA PRO A 421 3.70 -21.99 2.24
C PRO A 421 2.82 -23.19 1.87
N PRO A 422 3.41 -24.32 1.50
CA PRO A 422 2.65 -25.56 1.33
C PRO A 422 2.08 -26.04 2.67
N SER A 423 0.97 -26.75 2.65
CA SER A 423 0.39 -27.32 3.86
C SER A 423 1.35 -28.30 4.53
N GLY A 424 1.54 -28.16 5.84
CA GLY A 424 2.24 -29.13 6.68
C GLY A 424 1.37 -30.37 6.97
N LEU A 425 1.96 -31.33 7.67
CA LEU A 425 1.23 -32.49 8.22
C LEU A 425 0.39 -32.08 9.44
N ASP A 426 0.88 -31.14 10.22
CA ASP A 426 0.22 -30.58 11.38
C ASP A 426 -0.23 -29.13 11.08
N VAL A 427 -1.43 -28.78 11.52
CA VAL A 427 -1.99 -27.42 11.37
C VAL A 427 -1.31 -26.44 12.32
N GLU A 428 -0.87 -26.91 13.48
CA GLU A 428 -0.32 -26.10 14.55
C GLU A 428 1.20 -25.90 14.42
N ASP A 429 1.87 -26.79 13.69
CA ASP A 429 3.33 -26.77 13.52
C ASP A 429 3.73 -27.01 12.05
N ASN A 430 4.32 -26.02 11.43
CA ASN A 430 4.94 -26.14 10.12
C ASN A 430 6.29 -25.40 10.08
N PHE A 431 7.09 -25.64 9.06
CA PHE A 431 8.45 -25.09 8.94
C PHE A 431 8.52 -23.56 9.12
N PHE A 432 7.49 -22.82 8.73
CA PHE A 432 7.48 -21.35 8.72
C PHE A 432 6.76 -20.73 9.92
N SER A 433 5.91 -21.49 10.61
CA SER A 433 5.13 -20.98 11.74
C SER A 433 4.73 -22.09 12.70
N VAL A 434 4.81 -21.78 13.98
CA VAL A 434 4.40 -22.65 15.08
C VAL A 434 3.37 -21.92 15.91
N GLN A 435 2.26 -22.59 16.25
CA GLN A 435 1.26 -22.06 17.16
C GLN A 435 1.82 -22.09 18.59
N ARG A 436 1.87 -20.94 19.25
CA ARG A 436 2.31 -20.88 20.64
C ARG A 436 1.26 -21.53 21.56
N PRO A 437 1.70 -22.31 22.54
CA PRO A 437 0.81 -22.84 23.57
C PRO A 437 0.05 -21.71 24.28
N ILE A 438 -1.23 -21.92 24.58
CA ILE A 438 -2.10 -20.92 25.23
C ILE A 438 -1.55 -20.50 26.60
N LEU A 439 -0.84 -21.40 27.30
CA LEU A 439 -0.21 -21.12 28.58
C LEU A 439 0.99 -20.14 28.47
N GLU A 440 1.69 -20.12 27.34
CA GLU A 440 2.81 -19.20 27.10
C GLU A 440 2.31 -17.82 26.64
N LYS A 441 1.29 -17.82 25.78
CA LYS A 441 0.68 -16.60 25.26
C LYS A 441 -0.81 -16.81 25.05
N PRO A 442 -1.68 -16.23 25.91
CA PRO A 442 -3.10 -16.31 25.75
C PRO A 442 -3.55 -15.84 24.36
N GLY A 443 -4.41 -16.62 23.74
CA GLY A 443 -4.98 -16.30 22.45
C GLY A 443 -6.08 -15.24 22.54
N ARG A 444 -6.62 -14.90 21.37
CA ARG A 444 -7.79 -14.05 21.27
C ARG A 444 -9.02 -14.80 21.79
N ARG A 445 -9.74 -14.20 22.73
CA ARG A 445 -10.98 -14.79 23.27
C ARG A 445 -12.19 -14.36 22.45
N TYR A 446 -12.94 -15.32 21.94
CA TYR A 446 -14.21 -15.10 21.28
C TYR A 446 -15.34 -15.42 22.26
N MET A 447 -16.28 -14.50 22.44
CA MET A 447 -17.39 -14.64 23.36
C MET A 447 -18.71 -14.36 22.64
N GLY A 448 -19.55 -15.38 22.54
CA GLY A 448 -20.91 -15.25 22.00
C GLY A 448 -21.84 -14.74 23.09
N ILE A 449 -22.58 -13.65 22.82
CA ILE A 449 -23.58 -13.10 23.72
C ILE A 449 -24.95 -13.33 23.11
N CYS A 450 -25.74 -14.25 23.75
CA CYS A 450 -27.11 -14.52 23.37
C CYS A 450 -28.03 -14.10 24.53
N ALA A 451 -29.04 -13.30 24.25
CA ALA A 451 -29.98 -12.82 25.26
C ALA A 451 -31.43 -12.95 24.71
N PRO A 452 -31.99 -14.16 24.71
CA PRO A 452 -33.37 -14.37 24.26
C PRO A 452 -34.33 -13.51 25.08
N GLY A 453 -35.32 -12.92 24.43
CA GLY A 453 -36.28 -12.02 25.07
C GLY A 453 -35.82 -10.57 25.27
N SER A 454 -34.58 -10.22 24.91
CA SER A 454 -34.07 -8.84 24.93
C SER A 454 -33.90 -8.28 23.53
N SER A 455 -34.21 -7.00 23.34
CA SER A 455 -33.93 -6.34 22.06
C SER A 455 -32.43 -6.22 21.79
N ARG A 456 -32.01 -6.33 20.53
CA ARG A 456 -30.61 -6.18 20.13
C ARG A 456 -29.96 -4.89 20.63
N PRO A 457 -30.61 -3.70 20.56
CA PRO A 457 -30.09 -2.49 21.14
C PRO A 457 -29.82 -2.58 22.66
N ALA A 458 -30.75 -3.16 23.43
CA ALA A 458 -30.59 -3.32 24.86
C ALA A 458 -29.40 -4.21 25.23
N VAL A 459 -29.17 -5.28 24.47
CA VAL A 459 -28.02 -6.17 24.65
C VAL A 459 -26.71 -5.43 24.34
N LEU A 460 -26.67 -4.69 23.24
CA LEU A 460 -25.48 -3.92 22.84
C LEU A 460 -25.12 -2.84 23.87
N ILE A 461 -26.11 -2.07 24.35
CA ILE A 461 -25.89 -1.06 25.38
C ILE A 461 -25.26 -1.68 26.64
N ARG A 462 -25.85 -2.78 27.13
CA ARG A 462 -25.34 -3.47 28.32
C ARG A 462 -23.94 -4.04 28.12
N THR A 463 -23.69 -4.63 26.97
CA THR A 463 -22.39 -5.21 26.61
C THR A 463 -21.31 -4.15 26.53
N TYR A 464 -21.57 -3.04 25.84
CA TYR A 464 -20.59 -1.95 25.71
C TYR A 464 -20.31 -1.28 27.05
N THR A 465 -21.38 -1.03 27.86
CA THR A 465 -21.21 -0.52 29.21
C THR A 465 -20.33 -1.45 30.05
N ALA A 466 -20.60 -2.76 30.03
CA ALA A 466 -19.83 -3.72 30.80
C ALA A 466 -18.35 -3.78 30.36
N PHE A 467 -18.06 -3.80 29.06
CA PHE A 467 -16.68 -3.82 28.56
C PHE A 467 -15.92 -2.55 28.93
N LEU A 468 -16.50 -1.37 28.73
CA LEU A 468 -15.86 -0.10 29.03
C LEU A 468 -15.57 0.06 30.52
N THR A 469 -16.52 -0.27 31.38
CA THR A 469 -16.39 -0.14 32.83
C THR A 469 -15.48 -1.20 33.45
N ALA A 470 -15.46 -2.41 32.91
CA ALA A 470 -14.52 -3.45 33.32
C ALA A 470 -13.10 -3.13 32.87
N ALA A 471 -12.93 -2.58 31.67
CA ALA A 471 -11.62 -2.10 31.20
C ALA A 471 -11.06 -1.01 32.12
N GLN A 472 -11.90 -0.06 32.55
CA GLN A 472 -11.51 0.97 33.51
C GLN A 472 -11.06 0.35 34.84
N ALA A 473 -11.83 -0.58 35.40
CA ALA A 473 -11.45 -1.28 36.63
C ALA A 473 -10.09 -2.02 36.51
N LEU A 474 -9.82 -2.60 35.34
CA LEU A 474 -8.52 -3.22 35.06
C LEU A 474 -7.40 -2.17 34.99
N PHE A 475 -7.66 -1.04 34.33
CA PHE A 475 -6.68 0.02 34.22
C PHE A 475 -6.36 0.65 35.58
N ASP A 476 -7.38 0.91 36.39
CA ASP A 476 -7.22 1.44 37.76
C ASP A 476 -6.38 0.51 38.64
N ARG A 477 -6.46 -0.82 38.38
CA ARG A 477 -5.72 -1.82 39.16
C ARG A 477 -4.33 -2.12 38.63
N PHE A 478 -4.15 -2.17 37.30
CA PHE A 478 -2.94 -2.67 36.64
C PHE A 478 -2.20 -1.61 35.81
N GLY A 479 -2.77 -0.42 35.65
CA GLY A 479 -2.18 0.68 34.88
C GLY A 479 -2.02 0.36 33.40
N PRO A 480 -0.93 0.82 32.75
CA PRO A 480 -0.72 0.70 31.30
C PRO A 480 -0.74 -0.71 30.71
N VAL A 481 -0.56 -1.74 31.55
CA VAL A 481 -0.69 -3.15 31.11
C VAL A 481 -2.11 -3.45 30.62
N ALA A 482 -3.12 -2.74 31.12
CA ALA A 482 -4.52 -2.86 30.71
C ALA A 482 -4.88 -2.02 29.48
N ASP A 483 -3.96 -1.23 28.93
CA ASP A 483 -4.17 -0.38 27.74
C ASP A 483 -4.86 -1.08 26.57
N PRO A 484 -4.52 -2.33 26.18
CA PRO A 484 -5.18 -3.03 25.08
C PRO A 484 -6.70 -3.22 25.24
N TYR A 485 -7.24 -3.08 26.45
CA TYR A 485 -8.66 -3.19 26.74
C TYR A 485 -9.38 -1.84 26.78
N MET A 486 -8.63 -0.73 26.71
CA MET A 486 -9.21 0.62 26.87
C MET A 486 -9.91 1.12 25.61
N THR A 487 -9.67 0.52 24.46
CA THR A 487 -10.32 0.87 23.19
C THR A 487 -11.38 -0.16 22.83
N LEU A 488 -12.64 0.27 22.69
CA LEU A 488 -13.76 -0.55 22.23
C LEU A 488 -14.08 -0.24 20.76
N VAL A 489 -14.01 -1.24 19.89
CA VAL A 489 -14.33 -1.10 18.47
C VAL A 489 -15.57 -1.92 18.14
N GLY A 490 -16.62 -1.26 17.64
CA GLY A 490 -17.86 -1.90 17.17
C GLY A 490 -17.86 -2.05 15.64
N TYR A 491 -18.07 -3.26 15.14
CA TYR A 491 -18.25 -3.55 13.72
C TYR A 491 -19.71 -3.75 13.37
N PHE A 492 -20.17 -3.15 12.28
CA PHE A 492 -21.54 -3.22 11.81
C PHE A 492 -21.61 -3.59 10.33
N ASN A 493 -22.63 -4.36 9.95
CA ASN A 493 -22.83 -4.80 8.57
C ASN A 493 -23.45 -3.71 7.68
N SER A 494 -24.02 -2.65 8.26
CA SER A 494 -24.65 -1.57 7.51
C SER A 494 -24.46 -0.21 8.20
N LEU A 495 -24.45 0.86 7.39
CA LEU A 495 -24.42 2.25 7.87
C LEU A 495 -25.63 2.61 8.72
N ARG A 496 -26.79 1.97 8.49
CA ARG A 496 -28.01 2.17 9.29
C ARG A 496 -27.85 1.62 10.70
N GLU A 497 -27.32 0.41 10.84
CA GLU A 497 -27.05 -0.20 12.14
C GLU A 497 -26.00 0.59 12.92
N LEU A 498 -24.91 0.99 12.24
CA LEU A 498 -23.85 1.80 12.83
C LEU A 498 -24.39 3.13 13.34
N GLY A 499 -25.16 3.89 12.54
CA GLY A 499 -25.72 5.18 12.97
C GLY A 499 -26.69 5.05 14.14
N GLY A 500 -27.51 3.98 14.14
CA GLY A 500 -28.37 3.67 15.28
C GLY A 500 -27.58 3.36 16.54
N MET A 501 -26.51 2.56 16.44
CA MET A 501 -25.68 2.23 17.61
C MET A 501 -24.82 3.39 18.06
N LYS A 502 -24.31 4.24 17.17
CA LYS A 502 -23.58 5.45 17.55
C LYS A 502 -24.42 6.34 18.45
N ARG A 503 -25.66 6.61 18.07
CA ARG A 503 -26.59 7.38 18.89
C ARG A 503 -26.82 6.75 20.26
N LEU A 504 -27.05 5.42 20.31
CA LEU A 504 -27.20 4.72 21.58
C LEU A 504 -25.94 4.76 22.45
N ALA A 505 -24.77 4.78 21.81
CA ALA A 505 -23.50 4.91 22.52
C ALA A 505 -23.33 6.31 23.12
N GLU A 506 -23.68 7.36 22.38
CA GLU A 506 -23.64 8.75 22.83
C GLU A 506 -24.65 9.04 23.94
N ASP A 507 -25.87 8.50 23.84
CA ASP A 507 -26.95 8.77 24.81
C ASP A 507 -26.91 7.81 26.00
N ASP A 508 -26.98 6.49 25.74
CA ASP A 508 -27.17 5.47 26.77
C ASP A 508 -25.87 4.92 27.36
N VAL A 509 -24.92 4.52 26.50
CA VAL A 509 -23.70 3.84 26.97
C VAL A 509 -22.81 4.81 27.74
N GLN A 510 -22.65 6.03 27.26
CA GLN A 510 -21.87 7.08 27.91
C GLN A 510 -22.44 7.38 29.32
N MET A 511 -23.75 7.64 29.40
CA MET A 511 -24.41 7.93 30.68
C MET A 511 -24.34 6.75 31.68
N ARG A 512 -24.57 5.52 31.20
CA ARG A 512 -24.52 4.32 32.05
C ARG A 512 -23.11 4.00 32.52
N SER A 513 -22.12 4.17 31.69
CA SER A 513 -20.70 3.95 32.03
C SER A 513 -20.24 4.97 33.11
N PHE A 514 -20.69 6.22 33.00
CA PHE A 514 -20.44 7.24 34.02
C PHE A 514 -21.13 6.95 35.34
N ARG A 515 -22.38 6.47 35.31
CA ARG A 515 -23.19 6.22 36.51
C ARG A 515 -22.88 4.92 37.24
N VAL A 516 -22.06 4.04 36.72
CA VAL A 516 -21.72 2.76 37.37
C VAL A 516 -21.19 3.00 38.82
N GLY A 517 -20.33 3.99 39.00
CA GLY A 517 -19.81 4.34 40.34
C GLY A 517 -20.81 5.02 41.29
N MET A 518 -21.97 5.46 40.79
CA MET A 518 -23.03 6.08 41.58
C MET A 518 -24.15 5.09 41.97
N SER A 519 -24.02 3.82 41.56
CA SER A 519 -25.04 2.82 41.87
C SER A 519 -25.00 2.43 43.33
N LEU A 520 -26.18 2.34 43.96
CA LEU A 520 -26.35 1.79 45.33
C LEU A 520 -26.04 0.27 45.39
N VAL A 521 -26.01 -0.39 44.25
CA VAL A 521 -25.67 -1.81 44.15
C VAL A 521 -24.17 -1.88 43.83
N ASP A 522 -23.40 -2.45 44.73
CA ASP A 522 -22.00 -2.76 44.48
C ASP A 522 -21.87 -3.74 43.29
N ARG A 523 -21.07 -3.38 42.31
CA ARG A 523 -20.78 -4.19 41.11
C ARG A 523 -19.28 -4.45 41.02
N PRO A 524 -18.79 -5.44 41.75
CA PRO A 524 -17.35 -5.72 41.80
C PRO A 524 -16.80 -5.96 40.38
N GLY A 525 -15.66 -5.39 40.08
CA GLY A 525 -14.99 -5.47 38.81
C GLY A 525 -15.46 -4.46 37.74
N LEU A 526 -16.34 -3.52 38.10
CA LEU A 526 -16.72 -2.40 37.22
C LEU A 526 -16.32 -1.07 37.89
N ALA A 527 -15.75 -0.15 37.12
CA ALA A 527 -15.41 1.19 37.56
C ALA A 527 -16.07 2.25 36.67
N GLN A 528 -16.23 3.44 37.20
CA GLN A 528 -16.78 4.58 36.48
C GLN A 528 -15.88 4.89 35.28
N ARG A 529 -16.48 4.94 34.08
CA ARG A 529 -15.78 5.28 32.83
C ARG A 529 -16.41 6.49 32.19
N ARG A 530 -15.61 7.51 31.94
CA ARG A 530 -15.99 8.64 31.09
C ARG A 530 -15.64 8.31 29.63
N VAL A 531 -16.60 8.51 28.73
CA VAL A 531 -16.42 8.31 27.28
C VAL A 531 -16.73 9.64 26.63
N ASP A 532 -15.70 10.39 26.24
CA ASP A 532 -15.87 11.75 25.73
C ASP A 532 -16.01 11.80 24.21
N GLU A 533 -15.37 10.90 23.50
CA GLU A 533 -15.39 10.86 22.04
C GLU A 533 -15.80 9.49 21.50
N ILE A 534 -16.77 9.49 20.58
CA ILE A 534 -17.22 8.32 19.84
C ILE A 534 -17.04 8.59 18.35
N SER A 535 -15.96 8.09 17.81
CA SER A 535 -15.59 8.28 16.41
C SER A 535 -16.25 7.25 15.50
N GLU A 536 -16.57 7.65 14.28
CA GLU A 536 -17.12 6.80 13.23
C GLU A 536 -16.09 6.63 12.11
N LEU A 537 -15.80 5.40 11.72
CA LEU A 537 -14.93 5.09 10.58
C LEU A 537 -15.71 4.36 9.50
N THR A 538 -16.18 5.09 8.50
CA THR A 538 -17.03 4.60 7.41
C THR A 538 -16.61 5.18 6.08
N SER A 539 -17.27 4.74 4.99
CA SER A 539 -17.09 5.32 3.65
C SER A 539 -17.53 6.79 3.53
N ARG A 540 -18.17 7.35 4.57
CA ARG A 540 -18.56 8.77 4.62
C ARG A 540 -17.45 9.66 5.14
N VAL A 541 -16.48 9.08 5.85
CA VAL A 541 -15.31 9.82 6.35
C VAL A 541 -14.47 10.29 5.18
N SER A 542 -14.07 11.56 5.21
CA SER A 542 -13.16 12.11 4.21
C SER A 542 -11.85 11.31 4.18
N SER A 543 -11.31 11.08 3.00
CA SER A 543 -10.01 10.42 2.84
C SER A 543 -8.86 11.17 3.54
N GLN A 544 -9.03 12.47 3.77
CA GLN A 544 -8.08 13.30 4.52
C GLN A 544 -8.12 13.05 6.03
N ASP A 545 -9.28 12.66 6.57
CA ASP A 545 -9.46 12.40 8.00
C ASP A 545 -9.08 10.97 8.43
N ILE A 546 -9.10 10.02 7.48
CA ILE A 546 -8.79 8.62 7.76
C ILE A 546 -7.41 8.44 8.43
N PRO A 547 -6.31 9.03 7.92
CA PRO A 547 -5.01 8.93 8.58
C PRO A 547 -5.03 9.44 10.01
N ARG A 548 -5.74 10.55 10.28
CA ARG A 548 -5.88 11.10 11.63
C ARG A 548 -6.59 10.14 12.57
N TYR A 549 -7.68 9.50 12.15
CA TYR A 549 -8.36 8.49 12.97
C TYR A 549 -7.49 7.27 13.25
N LEU A 550 -6.69 6.83 12.28
CA LEU A 550 -5.77 5.72 12.47
C LEU A 550 -4.64 6.10 13.44
N ASP A 551 -4.09 7.31 13.32
CA ASP A 551 -3.08 7.83 14.24
C ASP A 551 -3.65 7.94 15.67
N GLN A 552 -4.91 8.38 15.85
CA GLN A 552 -5.59 8.41 17.16
C GLN A 552 -5.75 7.01 17.77
N LEU A 553 -6.04 5.98 16.96
CA LEU A 553 -6.15 4.60 17.45
C LEU A 553 -4.79 4.01 17.89
N GLU A 554 -3.67 4.58 17.46
CA GLU A 554 -2.33 4.17 17.88
C GLU A 554 -1.86 4.83 19.20
N VAL A 555 -2.59 5.83 19.70
CA VAL A 555 -2.23 6.53 20.94
C VAL A 555 -2.62 5.66 22.14
N PRO A 556 -1.69 5.36 23.06
CA PRO A 556 -2.01 4.68 24.32
C PRO A 556 -2.99 5.49 25.17
N PHE A 557 -3.81 4.80 25.97
CA PHE A 557 -4.66 5.45 26.96
C PHE A 557 -3.80 5.94 28.13
N GLU A 558 -3.67 7.23 28.30
CA GLU A 558 -2.83 7.84 29.34
C GLU A 558 -3.56 8.09 30.67
N GLY A 559 -4.74 7.49 30.87
CA GLY A 559 -5.51 7.64 32.12
C GLY A 559 -5.94 9.08 32.37
N ALA A 560 -7.08 9.24 32.96
CA ALA A 560 -7.73 10.51 33.37
C ALA A 560 -7.14 11.85 32.89
N PHE A 561 -7.88 12.51 32.06
CA PHE A 561 -7.76 13.95 31.88
C PHE A 561 -8.21 14.67 33.15
#